data_def5005cacbf3fbd4bdcf3a240a9cc81
#
_entry.id   def5005cacbf3fbd4bdcf3a240a9cc81
#
_cell.length_a   1.000
_cell.length_b   1.000
_cell.length_c   1.000
_cell.angle_alpha   90.00
_cell.angle_beta   90.00
_cell.angle_gamma   90.00
#
_symmetry.space_group_name_H-M   'P 1'
#
loop_
_entity.id
_entity.type
_entity.pdbx_description
1 polymer ?
#
loop_
_entity_poly.entity_id
_entity_poly.type
_entity_poly.pdbx_seq_one_letter_code
_entity_poly.pdbx_strand_id
1 'polypeptide(L)'
;YGVRKLNKFDTLSDLLNFQDVDELAKWLTKQPLVREIKIGKREFIMVHAGFPKSATKKLLTEVNRKIKKALKNNPKKTLKMIFDRKRKAPKLLKDKKSLKDWVDWLTRVRAVDENEVMDLRFKGKKSELKDNFKAWFSYDLKVMKKHRSVLFGHWAALEGKTNIERIHALDTGCVWNKKLTAMRLEDGRKFSVNKIN
;
A
#
# COMPACT_ATOMS: atom_id res chain seq x y z
N TYR A 1 -20.68 0.92 -2.39
CA TYR A 1 -21.01 -0.47 -2.76
C TYR A 1 -21.60 -1.31 -1.59
N GLY A 2 -21.75 -0.74 -0.40
CA GLY A 2 -22.43 -1.39 0.75
C GLY A 2 -21.83 -2.74 1.16
N VAL A 3 -20.51 -2.93 1.06
CA VAL A 3 -19.84 -4.22 1.36
C VAL A 3 -19.56 -4.38 2.85
N ARG A 4 -19.40 -3.28 3.59
CA ARG A 4 -19.17 -3.28 5.04
C ARG A 4 -20.01 -2.18 5.69
N LYS A 5 -20.43 -2.44 6.94
CA LYS A 5 -20.98 -1.39 7.81
C LYS A 5 -19.87 -0.41 8.21
N LEU A 6 -20.22 0.84 8.43
CA LEU A 6 -19.32 1.83 8.99
C LEU A 6 -18.82 1.37 10.36
N ASN A 7 -17.56 1.69 10.66
CA ASN A 7 -17.02 1.54 12.00
C ASN A 7 -17.44 2.78 12.81
N LYS A 8 -17.59 2.62 14.14
CA LYS A 8 -17.91 3.73 15.05
C LYS A 8 -16.94 4.91 15.02
N PHE A 9 -15.74 4.70 14.49
CA PHE A 9 -14.70 5.74 14.33
C PHE A 9 -14.62 6.29 12.90
N ASP A 10 -15.47 5.83 11.96
CA ASP A 10 -15.46 6.34 10.60
C ASP A 10 -16.11 7.72 10.56
N THR A 11 -15.43 8.69 9.95
CA THR A 11 -15.92 10.07 9.74
C THR A 11 -16.36 10.28 8.30
N LEU A 12 -16.97 9.26 7.68
CA LEU A 12 -17.29 9.25 6.25
C LEU A 12 -18.77 9.61 5.95
N SER A 13 -19.56 9.95 6.97
CA SER A 13 -21.00 10.19 6.81
C SER A 13 -21.31 11.25 5.74
N ASP A 14 -20.62 12.38 5.81
CA ASP A 14 -20.84 13.49 4.86
C ASP A 14 -20.45 13.08 3.44
N LEU A 15 -19.34 12.36 3.28
CA LEU A 15 -18.91 11.84 2.01
C LEU A 15 -19.89 10.83 1.43
N LEU A 16 -20.47 9.96 2.28
CA LEU A 16 -21.41 8.92 1.85
C LEU A 16 -22.78 9.49 1.48
N ASN A 17 -23.13 10.66 2.03
CA ASN A 17 -24.36 11.39 1.72
C ASN A 17 -24.14 12.42 0.60
N PHE A 18 -22.92 12.56 0.09
CA PHE A 18 -22.64 13.49 -1.00
C PHE A 18 -23.32 13.04 -2.29
N GLN A 19 -23.92 13.97 -3.02
CA GLN A 19 -24.72 13.65 -4.22
C GLN A 19 -23.96 12.86 -5.28
N ASP A 20 -22.65 13.11 -5.44
CA ASP A 20 -21.81 12.48 -6.47
C ASP A 20 -21.00 11.27 -5.93
N VAL A 21 -21.40 10.70 -4.78
CA VAL A 21 -20.69 9.57 -4.16
C VAL A 21 -20.50 8.38 -5.10
N ASP A 22 -21.46 8.10 -5.95
CA ASP A 22 -21.40 7.01 -6.93
C ASP A 22 -20.35 7.27 -8.01
N GLU A 23 -20.22 8.52 -8.47
CA GLU A 23 -19.16 8.90 -9.41
C GLU A 23 -17.79 8.82 -8.78
N LEU A 24 -17.64 9.30 -7.55
CA LEU A 24 -16.42 9.16 -6.77
C LEU A 24 -16.05 7.67 -6.58
N ALA A 25 -17.02 6.83 -6.24
CA ALA A 25 -16.80 5.39 -6.09
C ALA A 25 -16.36 4.74 -7.42
N LYS A 26 -16.98 5.09 -8.54
CA LYS A 26 -16.57 4.66 -9.87
C LYS A 26 -15.17 5.15 -10.23
N TRP A 27 -14.84 6.39 -9.90
CA TRP A 27 -13.51 6.96 -10.12
C TRP A 27 -12.44 6.23 -9.31
N LEU A 28 -12.69 5.95 -8.01
CA LEU A 28 -11.77 5.22 -7.13
C LEU A 28 -11.46 3.80 -7.67
N THR A 29 -12.47 3.09 -8.19
CA THR A 29 -12.23 1.74 -8.76
C THR A 29 -11.36 1.74 -10.01
N LYS A 30 -11.19 2.89 -10.65
CA LYS A 30 -10.30 3.06 -11.82
C LYS A 30 -8.87 3.41 -11.43
N GLN A 31 -8.61 3.81 -10.18
CA GLN A 31 -7.27 4.21 -9.75
C GLN A 31 -6.34 3.00 -9.62
N PRO A 32 -5.07 3.14 -10.02
CA PRO A 32 -4.08 2.08 -9.87
C PRO A 32 -3.64 1.95 -8.41
N LEU A 33 -3.41 0.70 -7.95
CA LEU A 33 -2.76 0.43 -6.66
C LEU A 33 -1.23 0.51 -6.74
N VAL A 34 -0.68 0.43 -7.94
CA VAL A 34 0.74 0.65 -8.23
C VAL A 34 0.82 1.73 -9.31
N ARG A 35 1.58 2.77 -9.07
CA ARG A 35 1.83 3.83 -10.04
C ARG A 35 3.33 3.89 -10.37
N GLU A 36 3.63 3.88 -11.64
CA GLU A 36 4.98 4.10 -12.16
C GLU A 36 5.09 5.56 -12.61
N ILE A 37 6.16 6.22 -12.21
CA ILE A 37 6.44 7.62 -12.55
C ILE A 37 7.88 7.68 -13.08
N LYS A 38 8.10 8.40 -14.17
CA LYS A 38 9.42 8.64 -14.73
C LYS A 38 9.67 10.14 -14.82
N ILE A 39 10.79 10.60 -14.27
CA ILE A 39 11.24 12.00 -14.31
C ILE A 39 12.70 11.98 -14.77
N GLY A 40 12.92 12.42 -16.00
CA GLY A 40 14.24 12.31 -16.64
C GLY A 40 14.72 10.85 -16.67
N LYS A 41 15.89 10.59 -16.08
CA LYS A 41 16.48 9.24 -15.97
C LYS A 41 16.01 8.47 -14.72
N ARG A 42 15.27 9.10 -13.80
CA ARG A 42 14.82 8.49 -12.53
C ARG A 42 13.47 7.81 -12.72
N GLU A 43 13.34 6.64 -12.16
CA GLU A 43 12.08 5.88 -12.12
C GLU A 43 11.59 5.74 -10.68
N PHE A 44 10.29 5.85 -10.48
CA PHE A 44 9.65 5.68 -9.18
C PHE A 44 8.52 4.65 -9.29
N ILE A 45 8.46 3.75 -8.31
CA ILE A 45 7.31 2.87 -8.09
C ILE A 45 6.63 3.35 -6.82
N MET A 46 5.37 3.76 -6.95
CA MET A 46 4.55 4.23 -5.84
C MET A 46 3.47 3.20 -5.53
N VAL A 47 3.36 2.82 -4.25
CA VAL A 47 2.33 1.91 -3.72
C VAL A 47 1.79 2.47 -2.40
N HIS A 48 0.61 2.00 -1.96
CA HIS A 48 0.12 2.42 -0.65
C HIS A 48 0.92 1.78 0.48
N ALA A 49 1.14 0.46 0.49
CA ALA A 49 1.87 -0.24 1.55
C ALA A 49 3.17 -0.89 1.07
N GLY A 50 3.13 -1.92 0.24
CA GLY A 50 4.35 -2.58 -0.24
C GLY A 50 4.07 -3.66 -1.27
N PHE A 51 5.08 -4.50 -1.53
CA PHE A 51 5.01 -5.63 -2.46
C PHE A 51 6.06 -6.70 -2.07
N PRO A 52 5.90 -7.96 -2.57
CA PRO A 52 6.86 -9.02 -2.32
C PRO A 52 8.27 -8.71 -2.83
N LYS A 53 9.31 -9.21 -2.16
CA LYS A 53 10.71 -9.08 -2.62
C LYS A 53 10.93 -9.62 -4.04
N SER A 54 10.18 -10.67 -4.40
CA SER A 54 10.22 -11.29 -5.73
C SER A 54 9.52 -10.51 -6.84
N ALA A 55 8.80 -9.42 -6.51
CA ALA A 55 8.05 -8.64 -7.48
C ALA A 55 8.96 -7.95 -8.49
N THR A 56 8.62 -8.10 -9.78
CA THR A 56 9.23 -7.34 -10.88
C THR A 56 8.29 -6.22 -11.30
N LYS A 57 8.82 -5.20 -11.97
CA LYS A 57 8.00 -4.13 -12.57
C LYS A 57 6.89 -4.69 -13.45
N LYS A 58 7.22 -5.63 -14.36
CA LYS A 58 6.24 -6.31 -15.24
C LYS A 58 5.12 -6.98 -14.43
N LEU A 59 5.47 -7.69 -13.36
CA LEU A 59 4.49 -8.36 -12.49
C LEU A 59 3.58 -7.37 -11.77
N LEU A 60 4.13 -6.28 -11.24
CA LEU A 60 3.34 -5.23 -10.58
C LEU A 60 2.34 -4.58 -11.55
N THR A 61 2.76 -4.29 -12.78
CA THR A 61 1.89 -3.75 -13.85
C THR A 61 0.77 -4.73 -14.19
N GLU A 62 1.08 -6.02 -14.33
CA GLU A 62 0.10 -7.07 -14.64
C GLU A 62 -0.94 -7.23 -13.52
N VAL A 63 -0.47 -7.29 -12.26
CA VAL A 63 -1.34 -7.39 -11.08
C VAL A 63 -2.26 -6.19 -10.99
N ASN A 64 -1.73 -4.99 -11.17
CA ASN A 64 -2.51 -3.75 -11.16
C ASN A 64 -3.63 -3.80 -12.21
N ARG A 65 -3.33 -4.26 -13.43
CA ARG A 65 -4.31 -4.45 -14.50
C ARG A 65 -5.39 -5.48 -14.13
N LYS A 66 -5.00 -6.61 -13.51
CA LYS A 66 -5.96 -7.65 -13.06
C LYS A 66 -6.90 -7.13 -11.99
N ILE A 67 -6.38 -6.39 -10.99
CA ILE A 67 -7.19 -5.78 -9.91
C ILE A 67 -8.18 -4.76 -10.50
N LYS A 68 -7.72 -3.85 -11.36
CA LYS A 68 -8.58 -2.87 -12.04
C LYS A 68 -9.68 -3.55 -12.86
N LYS A 69 -9.35 -4.58 -13.61
CA LYS A 69 -10.34 -5.36 -14.41
C LYS A 69 -11.40 -5.99 -13.50
N ALA A 70 -10.99 -6.60 -12.38
CA ALA A 70 -11.91 -7.22 -11.44
C ALA A 70 -12.85 -6.19 -10.79
N LEU A 71 -12.31 -5.06 -10.35
CA LEU A 71 -13.09 -3.95 -9.76
C LEU A 71 -14.05 -3.32 -10.80
N LYS A 72 -13.63 -3.17 -12.06
CA LYS A 72 -14.48 -2.65 -13.13
C LYS A 72 -15.66 -3.60 -13.43
N ASN A 73 -15.37 -4.90 -13.55
CA ASN A 73 -16.37 -5.88 -13.99
C ASN A 73 -17.38 -6.24 -12.90
N ASN A 74 -16.95 -6.37 -11.65
CA ASN A 74 -17.82 -6.69 -10.54
C ASN A 74 -17.27 -6.12 -9.22
N PRO A 75 -17.45 -4.80 -8.97
CA PRO A 75 -16.88 -4.12 -7.82
C PRO A 75 -17.34 -4.72 -6.51
N LYS A 76 -18.65 -4.99 -6.35
CA LYS A 76 -19.23 -5.52 -5.09
C LYS A 76 -18.67 -6.90 -4.74
N LYS A 77 -18.60 -7.84 -5.70
CA LYS A 77 -18.04 -9.18 -5.51
C LYS A 77 -16.54 -9.10 -5.20
N THR A 78 -15.81 -8.28 -5.95
CA THR A 78 -14.37 -8.08 -5.77
C THR A 78 -14.05 -7.52 -4.38
N LEU A 79 -14.78 -6.48 -3.94
CA LEU A 79 -14.60 -5.91 -2.61
C LEU A 79 -14.98 -6.89 -1.50
N LYS A 80 -16.06 -7.66 -1.65
CA LYS A 80 -16.40 -8.73 -0.68
C LYS A 80 -15.26 -9.73 -0.53
N MET A 81 -14.66 -10.18 -1.62
CA MET A 81 -13.52 -11.10 -1.61
C MET A 81 -12.29 -10.47 -0.94
N ILE A 82 -11.97 -9.21 -1.24
CA ILE A 82 -10.82 -8.48 -0.66
C ILE A 82 -10.99 -8.32 0.85
N PHE A 83 -12.20 -7.98 1.32
CA PHE A 83 -12.49 -7.74 2.74
C PHE A 83 -12.91 -8.98 3.52
N ASP A 84 -12.91 -10.17 2.92
CA ASP A 84 -13.17 -11.42 3.64
C ASP A 84 -12.03 -11.70 4.62
N ARG A 85 -12.33 -11.50 5.92
CA ARG A 85 -11.38 -11.71 7.03
C ARG A 85 -11.32 -13.16 7.52
N LYS A 86 -12.24 -14.03 7.09
CA LYS A 86 -12.28 -15.44 7.51
C LYS A 86 -11.16 -16.27 6.87
N ARG A 87 -10.65 -15.81 5.75
CA ARG A 87 -9.54 -16.48 5.06
C ARG A 87 -8.24 -16.27 5.84
N LYS A 88 -7.65 -17.37 6.34
CA LYS A 88 -6.31 -17.36 6.94
C LYS A 88 -5.29 -16.84 5.93
N ALA A 89 -4.24 -16.18 6.42
CA ALA A 89 -3.12 -15.79 5.57
C ALA A 89 -2.64 -17.01 4.77
N PRO A 90 -2.35 -16.87 3.47
CA PRO A 90 -1.95 -18.00 2.65
C PRO A 90 -0.68 -18.62 3.19
N LYS A 91 -0.70 -19.95 3.39
CA LYS A 91 0.51 -20.72 3.61
C LYS A 91 1.33 -20.68 2.32
N LEU A 92 2.61 -20.34 2.43
CA LEU A 92 3.65 -20.41 1.39
C LEU A 92 3.18 -20.19 -0.06
N LEU A 93 3.59 -19.06 -0.59
CA LEU A 93 3.31 -18.65 -1.96
C LEU A 93 4.33 -19.25 -2.92
N LYS A 94 4.28 -20.55 -3.17
CA LYS A 94 5.10 -21.09 -4.26
C LYS A 94 4.55 -20.77 -5.65
N ASP A 95 3.22 -20.68 -5.82
CA ASP A 95 2.64 -20.38 -7.14
C ASP A 95 1.29 -19.69 -7.04
N LYS A 96 1.18 -18.50 -7.67
CA LYS A 96 -0.04 -17.73 -7.91
C LYS A 96 -0.71 -17.13 -6.66
N LYS A 97 -0.11 -16.05 -6.14
CA LYS A 97 -0.78 -15.15 -5.19
C LYS A 97 -2.19 -14.83 -5.70
N SER A 98 -3.21 -15.06 -4.86
CA SER A 98 -4.57 -14.70 -5.20
C SER A 98 -4.70 -13.18 -5.34
N LEU A 99 -5.74 -12.71 -6.02
CA LEU A 99 -5.99 -11.28 -6.15
C LEU A 99 -6.09 -10.59 -4.78
N LYS A 100 -6.67 -11.28 -3.78
CA LYS A 100 -6.74 -10.81 -2.40
C LYS A 100 -5.36 -10.65 -1.78
N ASP A 101 -4.47 -11.62 -1.96
CA ASP A 101 -3.11 -11.56 -1.39
C ASP A 101 -2.34 -10.37 -1.97
N TRP A 102 -2.47 -10.13 -3.27
CA TRP A 102 -1.88 -8.96 -3.90
C TRP A 102 -2.44 -7.65 -3.36
N VAL A 103 -3.75 -7.56 -3.12
CA VAL A 103 -4.32 -6.36 -2.51
C VAL A 103 -3.83 -6.20 -1.07
N ASP A 104 -3.72 -7.26 -0.28
CA ASP A 104 -3.17 -7.20 1.08
C ASP A 104 -1.70 -6.71 1.06
N TRP A 105 -0.86 -7.19 0.11
CA TRP A 105 0.48 -6.68 -0.11
C TRP A 105 0.48 -5.19 -0.46
N LEU A 106 -0.28 -4.80 -1.45
CA LEU A 106 -0.26 -3.42 -1.96
C LEU A 106 -0.87 -2.40 -0.99
N THR A 107 -1.72 -2.85 -0.03
CA THR A 107 -2.49 -1.92 0.82
C THR A 107 -2.31 -2.12 2.32
N ARG A 108 -1.67 -3.20 2.80
CA ARG A 108 -1.69 -3.54 4.23
C ARG A 108 -0.36 -4.04 4.81
N VAL A 109 0.57 -4.52 3.99
CA VAL A 109 1.81 -5.11 4.47
C VAL A 109 2.68 -4.12 5.25
N ARG A 110 3.31 -4.62 6.32
CA ARG A 110 4.38 -3.94 7.06
C ARG A 110 5.55 -4.90 7.28
N ALA A 111 5.26 -6.02 7.92
CA ALA A 111 6.23 -7.04 8.31
C ALA A 111 5.98 -8.35 7.57
N VAL A 112 7.06 -9.02 7.20
CA VAL A 112 7.06 -10.32 6.55
C VAL A 112 8.20 -11.18 7.09
N ASP A 113 7.99 -12.50 7.10
CA ASP A 113 9.08 -13.44 7.34
C ASP A 113 9.91 -13.72 6.08
N GLU A 114 10.90 -14.58 6.18
CA GLU A 114 11.78 -14.96 5.06
C GLU A 114 11.02 -15.64 3.90
N ASN A 115 9.89 -16.28 4.20
CA ASN A 115 9.00 -16.96 3.25
C ASN A 115 7.94 -16.02 2.66
N GLU A 116 8.05 -14.70 2.90
CA GLU A 116 7.08 -13.68 2.48
C GLU A 116 5.68 -13.85 3.11
N VAL A 117 5.55 -14.48 4.28
CA VAL A 117 4.31 -14.53 5.04
C VAL A 117 4.11 -13.20 5.76
N MET A 118 2.99 -12.55 5.51
CA MET A 118 2.68 -11.21 6.07
C MET A 118 2.12 -11.30 7.49
N ASP A 119 2.66 -10.53 8.44
CA ASP A 119 1.95 -10.18 9.66
C ASP A 119 1.05 -8.97 9.43
N LEU A 120 -0.20 -9.21 9.07
CA LEU A 120 -1.18 -8.15 8.82
C LEU A 120 -1.76 -7.52 10.11
N ARG A 121 -1.40 -8.03 11.29
CA ARG A 121 -1.83 -7.49 12.58
C ARG A 121 -0.82 -6.51 13.16
N PHE A 122 0.42 -6.62 12.76
CA PHE A 122 1.49 -5.75 13.22
C PHE A 122 1.25 -4.28 12.82
N LYS A 123 1.38 -3.36 13.79
CA LYS A 123 1.19 -1.91 13.59
C LYS A 123 2.27 -1.08 14.27
N GLY A 124 3.18 -1.71 15.00
CA GLY A 124 4.20 -1.09 15.81
C GLY A 124 5.36 -0.48 15.05
N LYS A 125 6.39 -0.07 15.78
CA LYS A 125 7.66 0.42 15.24
C LYS A 125 8.50 -0.74 14.68
N LYS A 126 9.44 -0.44 13.78
CA LYS A 126 10.35 -1.44 13.22
C LYS A 126 11.14 -2.21 14.31
N SER A 127 11.49 -1.55 15.42
CA SER A 127 12.20 -2.15 16.57
C SER A 127 11.34 -3.14 17.37
N GLU A 128 10.04 -3.16 17.18
CA GLU A 128 9.10 -4.04 17.89
C GLU A 128 8.75 -5.30 17.08
N LEU A 129 9.42 -5.50 15.94
CA LEU A 129 9.22 -6.69 15.13
C LEU A 129 9.75 -7.93 15.87
N LYS A 130 9.01 -9.04 15.77
CA LYS A 130 9.47 -10.34 16.26
C LYS A 130 10.67 -10.82 15.46
N ASP A 131 11.53 -11.63 16.05
CA ASP A 131 12.83 -12.05 15.48
C ASP A 131 12.76 -12.66 14.09
N ASN A 132 11.66 -13.37 13.77
CA ASN A 132 11.48 -13.99 12.46
C ASN A 132 10.83 -13.05 11.42
N PHE A 133 10.45 -11.82 11.80
CA PHE A 133 9.85 -10.84 10.90
C PHE A 133 10.78 -9.66 10.63
N LYS A 134 10.78 -9.19 9.40
CA LYS A 134 11.47 -7.96 8.98
C LYS A 134 10.50 -7.03 8.27
N ALA A 135 10.86 -5.74 8.21
CA ALA A 135 10.14 -4.82 7.35
C ALA A 135 10.17 -5.33 5.90
N TRP A 136 9.04 -5.28 5.20
CA TRP A 136 8.92 -5.82 3.84
C TRP A 136 10.01 -5.30 2.88
N PHE A 137 10.47 -4.07 3.10
CA PHE A 137 11.48 -3.40 2.29
C PHE A 137 12.93 -3.65 2.76
N SER A 138 13.14 -4.45 3.80
CA SER A 138 14.49 -4.80 4.31
C SER A 138 15.14 -5.95 3.56
N TYR A 139 14.43 -6.57 2.64
CA TYR A 139 14.95 -7.61 1.76
C TYR A 139 15.47 -7.00 0.44
N ASP A 140 16.29 -7.76 -0.28
CA ASP A 140 16.67 -7.39 -1.65
C ASP A 140 15.45 -7.45 -2.57
N LEU A 141 15.00 -6.28 -2.99
CA LEU A 141 13.80 -6.15 -3.81
C LEU A 141 14.15 -6.29 -5.28
N LYS A 142 13.72 -7.37 -5.92
CA LYS A 142 13.99 -7.68 -7.34
C LYS A 142 13.61 -6.53 -8.31
N VAL A 143 12.67 -5.69 -7.91
CA VAL A 143 12.27 -4.51 -8.69
C VAL A 143 13.32 -3.40 -8.71
N MET A 144 14.22 -3.36 -7.72
CA MET A 144 15.21 -2.28 -7.58
C MET A 144 16.26 -2.33 -8.70
N LYS A 145 16.54 -1.16 -9.27
CA LYS A 145 17.62 -0.91 -10.23
C LYS A 145 18.34 0.38 -9.85
N LYS A 146 19.52 0.63 -10.39
CA LYS A 146 20.39 1.78 -10.05
C LYS A 146 19.66 3.13 -10.02
N HIS A 147 18.70 3.36 -10.92
CA HIS A 147 17.97 4.62 -11.06
C HIS A 147 16.51 4.56 -10.59
N ARG A 148 16.12 3.49 -9.88
CA ARG A 148 14.72 3.28 -9.42
C ARG A 148 14.60 3.48 -7.92
N SER A 149 13.56 4.21 -7.54
CA SER A 149 13.17 4.42 -6.15
C SER A 149 11.77 3.86 -5.88
N VAL A 150 11.49 3.52 -4.64
CA VAL A 150 10.17 3.09 -4.18
C VAL A 150 9.62 4.12 -3.21
N LEU A 151 8.34 4.48 -3.40
CA LEU A 151 7.58 5.39 -2.55
C LEU A 151 6.40 4.63 -1.95
N PHE A 152 6.21 4.75 -0.64
CA PHE A 152 5.09 4.11 0.04
C PHE A 152 4.61 4.90 1.26
N GLY A 153 3.41 4.58 1.74
CA GLY A 153 2.80 5.14 2.93
C GLY A 153 2.43 4.07 3.97
N HIS A 154 1.23 4.13 4.51
CA HIS A 154 0.59 3.10 5.33
C HIS A 154 1.25 2.79 6.68
N TRP A 155 2.54 2.91 6.84
CA TRP A 155 3.27 2.57 8.06
C TRP A 155 3.71 3.83 8.81
N ALA A 156 2.74 4.52 9.39
CA ALA A 156 2.96 5.78 10.14
C ALA A 156 4.00 5.65 11.27
N ALA A 157 4.11 4.47 11.90
CA ALA A 157 5.09 4.23 12.97
C ALA A 157 6.56 4.26 12.52
N LEU A 158 6.84 4.26 11.20
CA LEU A 158 8.17 4.53 10.66
C LEU A 158 8.56 6.01 10.74
N GLU A 159 7.60 6.91 10.88
CA GLU A 159 7.83 8.36 10.87
C GLU A 159 8.66 8.84 9.66
N GLY A 160 8.47 8.20 8.53
CA GLY A 160 9.19 8.49 7.28
C GLY A 160 10.61 7.93 7.20
N LYS A 161 11.05 7.12 8.17
CA LYS A 161 12.42 6.59 8.28
C LYS A 161 12.49 5.13 7.81
N THR A 162 13.14 4.87 6.69
CA THR A 162 13.44 3.50 6.21
C THR A 162 14.88 3.10 6.49
N ASN A 163 15.80 4.10 6.50
CA ASN A 163 17.25 3.93 6.56
C ASN A 163 17.80 3.11 5.38
N ILE A 164 17.09 3.10 4.26
CA ILE A 164 17.50 2.44 3.03
C ILE A 164 17.41 3.46 1.90
N GLU A 165 18.54 3.67 1.20
CA GLU A 165 18.59 4.55 0.05
C GLU A 165 17.54 4.18 -1.00
N ARG A 166 16.91 5.16 -1.61
CA ARG A 166 15.89 5.01 -2.66
C ARG A 166 14.61 4.27 -2.25
N ILE A 167 14.40 4.04 -0.94
CA ILE A 167 13.12 3.55 -0.40
C ILE A 167 12.57 4.61 0.55
N HIS A 168 11.48 5.26 0.16
CA HIS A 168 10.94 6.43 0.85
C HIS A 168 9.57 6.13 1.45
N ALA A 169 9.48 6.12 2.78
CA ALA A 169 8.21 6.16 3.50
C ALA A 169 7.73 7.62 3.58
N LEU A 170 6.46 7.86 3.25
CA LEU A 170 5.87 9.21 3.23
C LEU A 170 4.70 9.35 4.21
N ASP A 171 4.24 8.27 4.84
CA ASP A 171 3.27 8.35 5.92
C ASP A 171 3.99 8.72 7.22
N THR A 172 3.80 9.96 7.63
CA THR A 172 4.36 10.51 8.87
C THR A 172 3.30 10.73 9.95
N GLY A 173 2.13 10.08 9.80
CA GLY A 173 1.12 9.96 10.85
C GLY A 173 0.21 11.16 11.04
N CYS A 174 -0.12 11.89 9.98
CA CYS A 174 -1.01 13.05 10.04
C CYS A 174 -2.33 12.76 10.76
N VAL A 175 -2.99 11.63 10.47
CA VAL A 175 -4.23 11.21 11.14
C VAL A 175 -4.05 10.90 12.64
N TRP A 176 -2.81 10.75 13.10
CA TRP A 176 -2.43 10.52 14.49
C TRP A 176 -1.83 11.77 15.15
N ASN A 177 -2.29 12.95 14.76
CA ASN A 177 -1.80 14.24 15.26
C ASN A 177 -0.29 14.50 15.02
N LYS A 178 0.27 13.91 13.94
CA LYS A 178 1.63 14.15 13.51
C LYS A 178 1.67 15.00 12.24
N LYS A 179 2.55 14.67 11.30
CA LYS A 179 2.82 15.47 10.10
C LYS A 179 2.18 14.88 8.85
N LEU A 180 1.75 15.73 7.94
CA LEU A 180 1.53 15.39 6.55
C LEU A 180 2.83 15.68 5.77
N THR A 181 3.34 14.68 5.06
CA THR A 181 4.61 14.80 4.33
C THR A 181 4.41 14.53 2.86
N ALA A 182 4.98 15.41 2.03
CA ALA A 182 5.09 15.25 0.58
C ALA A 182 6.56 15.21 0.17
N MET A 183 6.85 14.61 -1.00
CA MET A 183 8.19 14.57 -1.57
C MET A 183 8.14 15.08 -3.02
N ARG A 184 9.01 16.03 -3.35
CA ARG A 184 9.23 16.45 -4.73
C ARG A 184 10.15 15.44 -5.40
N LEU A 185 9.70 14.86 -6.50
CA LEU A 185 10.40 13.73 -7.12
C LEU A 185 11.64 14.13 -7.90
N GLU A 186 11.70 15.38 -8.38
CA GLU A 186 12.79 15.93 -9.18
C GLU A 186 14.13 15.96 -8.42
N ASP A 187 14.08 16.26 -7.13
CA ASP A 187 15.27 16.40 -6.28
C ASP A 187 15.21 15.56 -4.99
N GLY A 188 14.09 14.95 -4.70
CA GLY A 188 13.89 14.15 -3.50
C GLY A 188 13.61 14.97 -2.23
N ARG A 189 13.41 16.29 -2.35
CA ARG A 189 13.14 17.16 -1.20
C ARG A 189 11.80 16.84 -0.56
N LYS A 190 11.81 16.69 0.74
CA LYS A 190 10.59 16.43 1.55
C LYS A 190 10.10 17.74 2.17
N PHE A 191 8.78 17.91 2.15
CA PHE A 191 8.05 19.02 2.78
C PHE A 191 7.08 18.42 3.78
N SER A 192 7.00 18.99 4.97
CA SER A 192 6.11 18.50 6.02
C SER A 192 5.40 19.65 6.71
N VAL A 193 4.12 19.46 7.01
CA VAL A 193 3.32 20.37 7.83
C VAL A 193 2.74 19.60 9.01
N ASN A 194 2.62 20.23 10.16
CA ASN A 194 1.92 19.63 11.29
C ASN A 194 0.42 19.57 11.00
N LYS A 195 -0.27 18.59 11.57
CA LYS A 195 -1.73 18.58 11.55
C LYS A 195 -2.23 19.86 12.20
N ILE A 196 -3.16 20.55 11.56
CA ILE A 196 -3.93 21.64 12.14
C ILE A 196 -5.07 20.99 12.93
N ASN A 197 -5.26 21.45 14.18
CA ASN A 197 -6.35 21.01 15.06
C ASN A 197 -7.69 21.57 14.59
#